data_0d5df9ce2f46ee93a36845c329ab708a
#
_entry.id   0d5df9ce2f46ee93a36845c329ab708a
#
_cell.length_a   1.000
_cell.length_b   1.000
_cell.length_c   1.000
_cell.angle_alpha   90.00
_cell.angle_beta   90.00
_cell.angle_gamma   90.00
#
_symmetry.space_group_name_H-M   'P 1'
#
loop_
_entity.id
_entity.type
_entity.pdbx_description
1 polymer ?
#
loop_
_entity_poly.entity_id
_entity_poly.type
_entity_poly.pdbx_seq_one_letter_code
_entity_poly.pdbx_strand_id
1 'polypeptide(L)'
;MNMKYLLKIIHIILIAAFILHGCNSGVFINDYSPSVNEVRLSEKDSISEICFEASNWDVKSVFFIDEEGYYDEVKGDIYGYDGNMIAGNSSLNTNGLGQVKLVISHPDIKLTIERKDEEHLILSKSENMDYETKRIYLNIGNMYNSKQISVDIEPSSRYNLDSIVYTVSSYIVMDSMIQKRDVYGCINPTEHVSTFDVYPY
;
A
#
# COMPACT_ATOMS: atom_id res chain seq x y z
N MET A 1 -13.76 7.90 69.55
CA MET A 1 -12.87 8.17 68.38
C MET A 1 -13.08 9.63 67.98
N ASN A 2 -12.04 10.41 67.93
CA ASN A 2 -12.15 11.87 67.75
C ASN A 2 -12.50 12.13 66.25
N MET A 3 -13.63 12.85 66.03
CA MET A 3 -14.19 13.11 64.69
C MET A 3 -13.16 13.74 63.73
N LYS A 4 -12.19 14.50 64.23
CA LYS A 4 -11.08 15.07 63.46
C LYS A 4 -10.12 14.02 62.87
N TYR A 5 -9.91 12.90 63.59
CA TYR A 5 -9.10 11.78 63.09
C TYR A 5 -9.83 10.95 62.04
N LEU A 6 -11.14 10.77 62.23
CA LEU A 6 -11.97 10.08 61.26
C LEU A 6 -11.99 10.82 59.90
N LEU A 7 -12.11 12.15 59.92
CA LEU A 7 -12.11 12.98 58.72
C LEU A 7 -10.77 12.92 57.97
N LYS A 8 -9.64 12.86 58.69
CA LYS A 8 -8.29 12.73 58.09
C LYS A 8 -8.13 11.37 57.44
N ILE A 9 -8.60 10.30 58.05
CA ILE A 9 -8.52 8.93 57.49
C ILE A 9 -9.37 8.83 56.21
N ILE A 10 -10.58 9.42 56.21
CA ILE A 10 -11.43 9.43 55.00
C ILE A 10 -10.74 10.20 53.85
N HIS A 11 -10.11 11.35 54.17
CA HIS A 11 -9.37 12.12 53.14
C HIS A 11 -8.20 11.33 52.56
N ILE A 12 -7.43 10.61 53.37
CA ILE A 12 -6.31 9.79 52.91
C ILE A 12 -6.79 8.64 52.05
N ILE A 13 -7.91 7.99 52.42
CA ILE A 13 -8.51 6.92 51.63
C ILE A 13 -9.02 7.44 50.28
N LEU A 14 -9.66 8.60 50.26
CA LEU A 14 -10.11 9.24 49.01
C LEU A 14 -8.95 9.58 48.07
N ILE A 15 -7.87 10.16 48.60
CA ILE A 15 -6.67 10.47 47.82
C ILE A 15 -6.02 9.19 47.31
N ALA A 16 -5.90 8.15 48.14
CA ALA A 16 -5.37 6.85 47.70
C ALA A 16 -6.25 6.19 46.62
N ALA A 17 -7.59 6.29 46.75
CA ALA A 17 -8.51 5.81 45.72
C ALA A 17 -8.34 6.54 44.39
N PHE A 18 -8.16 7.87 44.40
CA PHE A 18 -7.89 8.68 43.20
C PHE A 18 -6.56 8.31 42.54
N ILE A 19 -5.50 8.05 43.32
CA ILE A 19 -4.19 7.62 42.79
C ILE A 19 -4.27 6.23 42.20
N LEU A 20 -5.01 5.31 42.80
CA LEU A 20 -5.17 3.94 42.31
C LEU A 20 -6.05 3.83 41.04
N HIS A 21 -6.95 4.77 40.80
CA HIS A 21 -7.76 4.81 39.58
C HIS A 21 -7.05 5.56 38.43
N GLY A 22 -5.96 6.28 38.70
CA GLY A 22 -5.22 7.06 37.71
C GLY A 22 -4.23 6.24 36.88
N CYS A 23 -3.92 5.00 37.25
CA CYS A 23 -3.05 4.13 36.48
C CYS A 23 -3.85 3.12 35.67
N ASN A 24 -4.61 3.60 34.70
CA ASN A 24 -5.10 2.72 33.65
C ASN A 24 -4.01 2.61 32.55
N SER A 25 -2.94 1.88 32.87
CA SER A 25 -1.81 1.66 31.98
C SER A 25 -2.18 0.82 30.73
N GLY A 26 -3.41 0.30 30.68
CA GLY A 26 -3.89 -0.50 29.55
C GLY A 26 -4.39 0.31 28.34
N VAL A 27 -4.64 1.62 28.51
CA VAL A 27 -5.28 2.41 27.45
C VAL A 27 -4.28 2.97 26.43
N PHE A 28 -2.98 3.05 26.74
CA PHE A 28 -1.99 3.71 25.90
C PHE A 28 -1.09 2.77 25.08
N ILE A 29 -1.07 1.48 25.38
CA ILE A 29 -0.33 0.47 24.62
C ILE A 29 -1.36 -0.54 24.12
N ASN A 30 -2.33 -0.07 23.39
CA ASN A 30 -3.22 -1.00 22.72
C ASN A 30 -2.43 -1.79 21.68
N ASP A 31 -2.53 -3.06 21.82
CA ASP A 31 -1.93 -3.99 20.90
C ASP A 31 -2.72 -3.92 19.59
N TYR A 32 -2.28 -3.04 18.69
CA TYR A 32 -2.79 -2.96 17.32
C TYR A 32 -2.33 -4.16 16.49
N SER A 33 -2.17 -5.33 17.11
CA SER A 33 -1.63 -6.53 16.45
C SER A 33 -2.29 -6.77 15.10
N PRO A 34 -1.49 -6.82 14.03
CA PRO A 34 -2.01 -7.23 12.74
C PRO A 34 -2.40 -8.71 12.78
N SER A 35 -3.44 -9.08 12.06
CA SER A 35 -3.91 -10.46 11.93
C SER A 35 -2.85 -11.40 11.30
N VAL A 36 -1.95 -10.83 10.50
CA VAL A 36 -0.83 -11.52 9.85
C VAL A 36 0.41 -10.64 9.82
N ASN A 37 1.61 -11.26 9.84
CA ASN A 37 2.89 -10.57 9.70
C ASN A 37 3.54 -10.78 8.32
N GLU A 38 2.97 -11.65 7.53
CA GLU A 38 3.43 -11.98 6.19
C GLU A 38 2.24 -12.13 5.24
N VAL A 39 2.32 -11.48 4.08
CA VAL A 39 1.30 -11.52 3.04
C VAL A 39 1.97 -11.93 1.74
N ARG A 40 1.29 -12.76 0.95
CA ARG A 40 1.72 -13.16 -0.38
C ARG A 40 0.65 -12.78 -1.39
N LEU A 41 1.02 -11.95 -2.36
CA LEU A 41 0.16 -11.51 -3.44
C LEU A 41 0.56 -12.21 -4.73
N SER A 42 -0.34 -12.99 -5.26
CA SER A 42 -0.19 -13.72 -6.52
C SER A 42 -1.15 -13.16 -7.58
N GLU A 43 -1.20 -13.78 -8.72
CA GLU A 43 -2.20 -13.45 -9.75
C GLU A 43 -3.61 -13.88 -9.35
N LYS A 44 -3.73 -15.01 -8.66
CA LYS A 44 -5.03 -15.52 -8.18
C LYS A 44 -5.51 -14.76 -6.95
N ASP A 45 -4.58 -14.45 -6.05
CA ASP A 45 -4.83 -13.78 -4.78
C ASP A 45 -4.15 -12.41 -4.83
N SER A 46 -4.66 -11.52 -5.70
CA SER A 46 -4.09 -10.20 -5.92
C SER A 46 -4.49 -9.16 -4.86
N ILE A 47 -5.43 -9.51 -3.98
CA ILE A 47 -5.91 -8.66 -2.90
C ILE A 47 -5.78 -9.42 -1.59
N SER A 48 -5.27 -8.73 -0.57
CA SER A 48 -5.22 -9.24 0.80
C SER A 48 -5.68 -8.17 1.78
N GLU A 49 -6.42 -8.58 2.79
CA GLU A 49 -6.89 -7.72 3.88
C GLU A 49 -6.17 -8.11 5.17
N ILE A 50 -5.65 -7.11 5.88
CA ILE A 50 -5.01 -7.25 7.18
C ILE A 50 -5.90 -6.54 8.19
N CYS A 51 -6.37 -7.28 9.20
CA CYS A 51 -7.18 -6.73 10.28
C CYS A 51 -6.30 -6.38 11.47
N PHE A 52 -6.68 -5.34 12.21
CA PHE A 52 -6.04 -4.86 13.41
C PHE A 52 -7.02 -4.85 14.58
N GLU A 53 -6.54 -5.18 15.77
CA GLU A 53 -7.39 -5.22 16.96
C GLU A 53 -7.67 -3.83 17.56
N ALA A 54 -6.95 -2.79 17.11
CA ALA A 54 -7.10 -1.42 17.59
C ALA A 54 -6.85 -0.41 16.48
N SER A 55 -7.42 0.79 16.63
CA SER A 55 -7.41 1.88 15.65
C SER A 55 -6.16 2.77 15.67
N ASN A 56 -5.32 2.65 16.67
CA ASN A 56 -4.20 3.55 16.96
C ASN A 56 -2.91 3.20 16.22
N TRP A 57 -2.99 2.91 14.95
CA TRP A 57 -1.86 2.58 14.09
C TRP A 57 -1.85 3.41 12.80
N ASP A 58 -0.68 3.55 12.24
CA ASP A 58 -0.42 4.13 10.93
C ASP A 58 0.58 3.30 10.17
N VAL A 59 0.54 3.34 8.85
CA VAL A 59 1.69 2.96 8.02
C VAL A 59 2.74 4.06 8.21
N LYS A 60 3.88 3.71 8.78
CA LYS A 60 4.98 4.65 9.05
C LYS A 60 5.93 4.80 7.89
N SER A 61 6.21 3.69 7.21
CA SER A 61 7.07 3.64 6.03
C SER A 61 6.85 2.37 5.24
N VAL A 62 7.22 2.42 3.96
CA VAL A 62 7.29 1.28 3.04
C VAL A 62 8.70 1.24 2.47
N PHE A 63 9.35 0.07 2.47
CA PHE A 63 10.73 -0.05 2.05
C PHE A 63 11.05 -1.43 1.47
N PHE A 64 12.11 -1.48 0.68
CA PHE A 64 12.82 -2.71 0.32
C PHE A 64 13.99 -2.93 1.28
N ILE A 65 14.46 -4.16 1.37
CA ILE A 65 15.76 -4.49 1.94
C ILE A 65 16.57 -5.11 0.81
N ASP A 66 17.71 -4.51 0.49
CA ASP A 66 18.63 -5.04 -0.52
C ASP A 66 19.42 -6.25 -0.01
N GLU A 67 20.24 -6.84 -0.88
CA GLU A 67 21.06 -8.02 -0.55
C GLU A 67 22.11 -7.73 0.54
N GLU A 68 22.52 -6.47 0.67
CA GLU A 68 23.48 -6.03 1.68
C GLU A 68 22.78 -5.68 3.01
N GLY A 69 21.44 -5.67 3.06
CA GLY A 69 20.65 -5.37 4.24
C GLY A 69 20.34 -3.89 4.44
N TYR A 70 20.55 -3.05 3.44
CA TYR A 70 20.18 -1.64 3.51
C TYR A 70 18.69 -1.45 3.19
N TYR A 71 18.12 -0.45 3.85
CA TYR A 71 16.72 -0.06 3.65
C TYR A 71 16.65 0.96 2.52
N ASP A 72 15.89 0.62 1.48
CA ASP A 72 15.56 1.54 0.39
C ASP A 72 14.09 1.94 0.48
N GLU A 73 13.84 3.22 0.75
CA GLU A 73 12.49 3.72 0.97
C GLU A 73 11.70 3.75 -0.34
N VAL A 74 10.53 3.13 -0.33
CA VAL A 74 9.62 3.13 -1.47
C VAL A 74 8.86 4.44 -1.52
N LYS A 75 8.93 5.13 -2.65
CA LYS A 75 8.16 6.33 -2.94
C LYS A 75 6.92 6.04 -3.76
N GLY A 76 5.96 6.94 -3.67
CA GLY A 76 4.73 6.83 -4.44
C GLY A 76 3.78 7.99 -4.19
N ASP A 77 2.55 7.82 -4.60
CA ASP A 77 1.51 8.83 -4.51
C ASP A 77 0.54 8.51 -3.37
N ILE A 78 0.11 9.54 -2.66
CA ILE A 78 -0.85 9.45 -1.57
C ILE A 78 -2.14 10.13 -2.00
N TYR A 79 -3.25 9.39 -1.94
CA TYR A 79 -4.58 9.87 -2.26
C TYR A 79 -5.48 9.83 -1.02
N GLY A 80 -6.32 10.87 -0.87
CA GLY A 80 -7.39 10.87 0.12
C GLY A 80 -8.53 9.93 -0.25
N TYR A 81 -9.45 9.74 0.69
CA TYR A 81 -10.67 8.96 0.47
C TYR A 81 -11.53 9.49 -0.67
N ASP A 82 -11.51 10.79 -0.90
CA ASP A 82 -12.20 11.48 -2.00
C ASP A 82 -11.53 11.30 -3.37
N GLY A 83 -10.42 10.56 -3.42
CA GLY A 83 -9.62 10.33 -4.63
C GLY A 83 -8.70 11.48 -5.01
N ASN A 84 -8.67 12.57 -4.25
CA ASN A 84 -7.75 13.67 -4.50
C ASN A 84 -6.33 13.32 -4.06
N MET A 85 -5.35 13.71 -4.87
CA MET A 85 -3.94 13.53 -4.53
C MET A 85 -3.56 14.46 -3.39
N ILE A 86 -3.04 13.88 -2.29
CA ILE A 86 -2.51 14.61 -1.13
C ILE A 86 -1.03 14.90 -1.35
N ALA A 87 -0.27 13.89 -1.81
CA ALA A 87 1.16 14.03 -2.09
C ALA A 87 1.56 13.11 -3.24
N GLY A 88 2.47 13.57 -4.10
CA GLY A 88 3.01 12.81 -5.22
C GLY A 88 4.49 12.51 -5.05
N ASN A 89 4.95 11.34 -5.47
CA ASN A 89 6.33 10.87 -5.40
C ASN A 89 7.00 11.13 -4.03
N SER A 90 6.28 10.84 -2.97
CA SER A 90 6.69 11.09 -1.60
C SER A 90 6.89 9.79 -0.83
N SER A 91 7.48 9.87 0.35
CA SER A 91 7.53 8.77 1.33
C SER A 91 6.13 8.31 1.67
N LEU A 92 5.89 7.01 1.54
CA LEU A 92 4.58 6.42 1.74
C LEU A 92 4.30 6.22 3.23
N ASN A 93 3.42 7.05 3.78
CA ASN A 93 2.96 6.93 5.15
C ASN A 93 1.51 7.43 5.28
N THR A 94 0.82 7.02 6.34
CA THR A 94 -0.56 7.45 6.62
C THR A 94 -0.66 8.48 7.73
N ASN A 95 0.35 8.68 8.52
CA ASN A 95 0.54 9.63 9.65
C ASN A 95 -0.66 10.53 9.98
N GLY A 96 -1.70 9.95 10.57
CA GLY A 96 -2.90 10.67 11.01
C GLY A 96 -3.85 11.12 9.90
N LEU A 97 -3.64 10.69 8.66
CA LEU A 97 -4.50 11.05 7.52
C LEU A 97 -5.84 10.30 7.49
N GLY A 98 -6.01 9.28 8.36
CA GLY A 98 -7.23 8.46 8.40
C GLY A 98 -7.31 7.50 7.19
N GLN A 99 -8.42 7.56 6.48
CA GLN A 99 -8.64 6.74 5.27
C GLN A 99 -7.85 7.31 4.11
N VAL A 100 -6.86 6.57 3.63
CA VAL A 100 -5.99 6.97 2.53
C VAL A 100 -5.56 5.77 1.69
N LYS A 101 -5.15 6.07 0.48
CA LYS A 101 -4.64 5.13 -0.50
C LYS A 101 -3.21 5.51 -0.89
N LEU A 102 -2.28 4.63 -0.64
CA LEU A 102 -0.88 4.75 -1.03
C LEU A 102 -0.67 3.93 -2.31
N VAL A 103 -0.18 4.57 -3.35
CA VAL A 103 0.08 3.92 -4.65
C VAL A 103 1.58 3.89 -4.89
N ILE A 104 2.16 2.71 -4.95
CA ILE A 104 3.57 2.53 -5.24
C ILE A 104 3.81 2.73 -6.73
N SER A 105 4.68 3.68 -7.05
CA SER A 105 5.11 4.00 -8.41
C SER A 105 6.55 3.52 -8.63
N HIS A 106 6.74 2.21 -8.60
CA HIS A 106 8.02 1.60 -8.94
C HIS A 106 7.97 1.09 -10.39
N PRO A 107 9.10 1.11 -11.16
CA PRO A 107 9.11 0.64 -12.55
C PRO A 107 8.56 -0.79 -12.72
N ASP A 108 8.89 -1.68 -11.79
CA ASP A 108 8.58 -3.10 -11.90
C ASP A 108 7.34 -3.52 -11.09
N ILE A 109 6.84 -2.68 -10.19
CA ILE A 109 5.77 -3.04 -9.25
C ILE A 109 4.68 -1.98 -9.24
N LYS A 110 3.44 -2.43 -9.39
CA LYS A 110 2.25 -1.63 -9.11
C LYS A 110 1.48 -2.27 -7.96
N LEU A 111 1.56 -1.65 -6.81
CA LEU A 111 0.87 -2.07 -5.60
C LEU A 111 0.14 -0.88 -5.00
N THR A 112 -1.04 -1.14 -4.52
CA THR A 112 -1.83 -0.20 -3.73
C THR A 112 -1.95 -0.69 -2.31
N ILE A 113 -1.74 0.21 -1.35
CA ILE A 113 -1.91 -0.01 0.08
C ILE A 113 -3.00 0.96 0.53
N GLU A 114 -4.15 0.44 0.93
CA GLU A 114 -5.31 1.27 1.30
C GLU A 114 -5.66 1.07 2.78
N ARG A 115 -5.54 2.13 3.57
CA ARG A 115 -6.15 2.16 4.89
C ARG A 115 -7.62 2.45 4.71
N LYS A 116 -8.43 1.39 4.66
CA LYS A 116 -9.86 1.44 4.40
C LYS A 116 -10.63 2.08 5.55
N ASP A 117 -10.22 1.74 6.77
CA ASP A 117 -10.78 2.25 8.01
C ASP A 117 -9.76 2.12 9.17
N GLU A 118 -10.24 2.21 10.39
CA GLU A 118 -9.41 2.16 11.59
C GLU A 118 -8.87 0.75 11.88
N GLU A 119 -9.50 -0.30 11.35
CA GLU A 119 -9.18 -1.70 11.66
C GLU A 119 -8.70 -2.48 10.44
N HIS A 120 -8.78 -1.93 9.21
CA HIS A 120 -8.50 -2.68 7.99
C HIS A 120 -7.51 -1.98 7.07
N LEU A 121 -6.49 -2.74 6.67
CA LEU A 121 -5.52 -2.39 5.64
C LEU A 121 -5.67 -3.36 4.47
N ILE A 122 -5.93 -2.84 3.27
CA ILE A 122 -6.07 -3.62 2.04
C ILE A 122 -4.82 -3.44 1.20
N LEU A 123 -4.25 -4.55 0.78
CA LEU A 123 -3.14 -4.62 -0.17
C LEU A 123 -3.70 -5.13 -1.49
N SER A 124 -3.46 -4.40 -2.58
CA SER A 124 -3.92 -4.78 -3.92
C SER A 124 -2.77 -4.71 -4.91
N LYS A 125 -2.35 -5.87 -5.40
CA LYS A 125 -1.37 -5.99 -6.46
C LYS A 125 -2.05 -5.80 -7.81
N SER A 126 -1.54 -4.87 -8.62
CA SER A 126 -1.92 -4.75 -10.03
C SER A 126 -0.92 -5.46 -10.93
N GLU A 127 0.38 -5.31 -10.66
CA GLU A 127 1.42 -5.80 -11.54
C GLU A 127 2.74 -6.03 -10.81
N ASN A 128 3.48 -7.07 -11.19
CA ASN A 128 4.90 -7.23 -10.96
C ASN A 128 5.55 -7.68 -12.27
N MET A 129 6.30 -6.78 -12.90
CA MET A 129 6.94 -7.02 -14.20
C MET A 129 8.30 -7.71 -14.08
N ASP A 130 8.82 -7.87 -12.87
CA ASP A 130 10.05 -8.63 -12.65
C ASP A 130 9.84 -10.13 -12.84
N TYR A 131 10.92 -10.87 -13.03
CA TYR A 131 10.92 -12.33 -13.13
C TYR A 131 10.86 -13.01 -11.78
N GLU A 132 11.17 -12.27 -10.72
CA GLU A 132 11.30 -12.77 -9.37
C GLU A 132 10.24 -12.16 -8.44
N THR A 133 9.94 -12.88 -7.38
CA THR A 133 9.11 -12.36 -6.30
C THR A 133 9.83 -11.18 -5.65
N LYS A 134 9.18 -10.02 -5.61
CA LYS A 134 9.68 -8.86 -4.88
C LYS A 134 9.09 -8.84 -3.49
N ARG A 135 9.93 -8.60 -2.50
CA ARG A 135 9.52 -8.45 -1.11
C ARG A 135 9.63 -7.00 -0.68
N ILE A 136 8.53 -6.44 -0.23
CA ILE A 136 8.50 -5.14 0.43
C ILE A 136 8.14 -5.31 1.90
N TYR A 137 8.46 -4.32 2.68
CA TYR A 137 8.18 -4.28 4.11
C TYR A 137 7.36 -3.06 4.45
N LEU A 138 6.29 -3.28 5.19
CA LEU A 138 5.45 -2.22 5.77
C LEU A 138 5.81 -2.08 7.24
N ASN A 139 6.29 -0.93 7.64
CA ASN A 139 6.45 -0.60 9.04
C ASN A 139 5.15 0.05 9.53
N ILE A 140 4.42 -0.64 10.39
CA ILE A 140 3.11 -0.22 10.90
C ILE A 140 3.20 -0.01 12.38
N GLY A 141 2.62 1.06 12.88
CA GLY A 141 2.67 1.34 14.30
C GLY A 141 2.14 2.70 14.72
N ASN A 142 2.35 2.99 16.00
CA ASN A 142 2.04 4.27 16.62
C ASN A 142 3.34 4.96 17.09
N MET A 143 3.22 5.96 17.96
CA MET A 143 4.39 6.68 18.46
C MET A 143 5.22 5.89 19.49
N TYR A 144 4.71 4.75 19.98
CA TYR A 144 5.34 3.95 21.05
C TYR A 144 5.95 2.65 20.56
N ASN A 145 5.34 2.06 19.52
CA ASN A 145 5.71 0.75 19.02
C ASN A 145 5.47 0.64 17.52
N SER A 146 6.26 -0.21 16.86
CA SER A 146 6.08 -0.54 15.45
C SER A 146 6.25 -2.03 15.21
N LYS A 147 5.48 -2.57 14.27
CA LYS A 147 5.57 -3.94 13.76
C LYS A 147 5.84 -3.89 12.27
N GLN A 148 6.60 -4.86 11.80
CA GLN A 148 6.93 -5.01 10.39
C GLN A 148 6.08 -6.13 9.79
N ILE A 149 5.47 -5.85 8.66
CA ILE A 149 4.75 -6.81 7.84
C ILE A 149 5.52 -6.98 6.54
N SER A 150 5.85 -8.22 6.17
CA SER A 150 6.45 -8.54 4.88
C SER A 150 5.37 -8.83 3.85
N VAL A 151 5.55 -8.30 2.64
CA VAL A 151 4.64 -8.50 1.51
C VAL A 151 5.42 -9.06 0.33
N ASP A 152 5.17 -10.30 -0.01
CA ASP A 152 5.71 -10.95 -1.19
C ASP A 152 4.80 -10.71 -2.38
N ILE A 153 5.35 -10.13 -3.43
CA ILE A 153 4.66 -9.79 -4.66
C ILE A 153 5.19 -10.72 -5.75
N GLU A 154 4.44 -11.76 -6.07
CA GLU A 154 4.81 -12.71 -7.12
C GLU A 154 4.83 -12.02 -8.50
N PRO A 155 5.66 -12.52 -9.45
CA PRO A 155 5.61 -12.08 -10.83
C PRO A 155 4.21 -12.15 -11.41
N SER A 156 3.87 -11.20 -12.28
CA SER A 156 2.66 -11.29 -13.09
C SER A 156 2.91 -12.20 -14.30
N SER A 157 1.88 -12.91 -14.74
CA SER A 157 1.98 -13.69 -15.97
C SER A 157 2.31 -12.76 -17.12
N ARG A 158 3.27 -13.19 -17.94
CA ARG A 158 3.66 -12.44 -19.12
C ARG A 158 2.65 -12.64 -20.21
N TYR A 159 2.39 -11.57 -20.92
CA TYR A 159 1.64 -11.67 -22.15
C TYR A 159 2.47 -12.48 -23.18
N ASN A 160 1.93 -13.59 -23.62
CA ASN A 160 2.46 -14.26 -24.79
C ASN A 160 1.91 -13.54 -26.02
N LEU A 161 2.78 -13.16 -26.94
CA LEU A 161 2.36 -12.62 -28.22
C LEU A 161 1.77 -13.76 -29.06
N ASP A 162 0.44 -13.86 -29.11
CA ASP A 162 -0.24 -14.92 -29.87
C ASP A 162 -0.17 -14.70 -31.38
N SER A 163 -0.31 -13.45 -31.80
CA SER A 163 -0.24 -13.10 -33.22
C SER A 163 0.02 -11.62 -33.44
N ILE A 164 0.69 -11.30 -34.52
CA ILE A 164 0.81 -9.93 -35.04
C ILE A 164 -0.07 -9.85 -36.29
N VAL A 165 -1.12 -9.04 -36.21
CA VAL A 165 -1.99 -8.80 -37.38
C VAL A 165 -1.55 -7.49 -38.03
N TYR A 166 -1.08 -7.60 -39.26
CA TYR A 166 -0.74 -6.43 -40.08
C TYR A 166 -1.98 -5.97 -40.83
N THR A 167 -2.45 -4.77 -40.53
CA THR A 167 -3.55 -4.16 -41.28
C THR A 167 -3.05 -2.91 -41.99
N VAL A 168 -3.21 -2.86 -43.31
CA VAL A 168 -2.97 -1.62 -44.07
C VAL A 168 -4.21 -0.75 -43.93
N SER A 169 -4.13 0.33 -43.15
CA SER A 169 -5.31 1.14 -42.80
C SER A 169 -5.57 2.31 -43.76
N SER A 170 -4.55 2.81 -44.47
CA SER A 170 -4.76 3.92 -45.42
C SER A 170 -3.59 4.11 -46.41
N TYR A 171 -3.90 4.63 -47.58
CA TYR A 171 -2.93 5.15 -48.52
C TYR A 171 -3.16 6.66 -48.67
N ILE A 172 -2.13 7.47 -48.50
CA ILE A 172 -2.16 8.88 -48.82
C ILE A 172 -1.31 9.05 -50.09
N VAL A 173 -1.95 9.48 -51.16
CA VAL A 173 -1.25 9.84 -52.40
C VAL A 173 -1.07 11.34 -52.37
N MET A 174 0.15 11.81 -52.15
CA MET A 174 0.52 13.21 -52.30
C MET A 174 1.59 13.32 -53.38
N ASP A 175 1.30 14.07 -54.44
CA ASP A 175 2.22 14.42 -55.52
C ASP A 175 3.09 13.24 -56.03
N SER A 176 2.42 12.19 -56.51
CA SER A 176 3.07 10.95 -57.00
C SER A 176 3.89 10.12 -56.00
N MET A 177 3.94 10.49 -54.70
CA MET A 177 4.48 9.66 -53.66
C MET A 177 3.36 8.91 -52.91
N ILE A 178 3.44 7.59 -52.88
CA ILE A 178 2.56 6.76 -52.05
C ILE A 178 3.25 6.59 -50.70
N GLN A 179 2.72 7.21 -49.67
CA GLN A 179 3.14 6.88 -48.30
C GLN A 179 2.23 5.76 -47.77
N LYS A 180 2.83 4.64 -47.52
CA LYS A 180 2.17 3.51 -46.87
C LYS A 180 2.37 3.63 -45.36
N ARG A 181 1.27 3.70 -44.63
CA ARG A 181 1.30 3.66 -43.19
C ARG A 181 0.89 2.25 -42.76
N ASP A 182 1.81 1.53 -42.21
CA ASP A 182 1.53 0.21 -41.65
C ASP A 182 1.16 0.39 -40.16
N VAL A 183 -0.02 -0.06 -39.79
CA VAL A 183 -0.47 -0.05 -38.40
C VAL A 183 -0.33 -1.48 -37.88
N TYR A 184 0.46 -1.64 -36.85
CA TYR A 184 0.66 -2.91 -36.18
C TYR A 184 -0.21 -2.93 -34.93
N GLY A 185 -1.07 -3.93 -34.83
CA GLY A 185 -1.90 -4.15 -33.63
C GLY A 185 -1.46 -5.42 -32.92
N CYS A 186 -1.22 -5.30 -31.63
CA CYS A 186 -1.08 -6.48 -30.77
C CYS A 186 -2.43 -6.78 -30.13
N ILE A 187 -2.95 -7.97 -30.38
CA ILE A 187 -4.18 -8.44 -29.70
C ILE A 187 -3.75 -9.14 -28.44
N ASN A 188 -4.12 -8.56 -27.31
CA ASN A 188 -4.00 -9.22 -26.04
C ASN A 188 -5.23 -10.11 -25.83
N PRO A 189 -5.09 -11.41 -25.46
CA PRO A 189 -6.22 -12.29 -25.23
C PRO A 189 -7.18 -11.84 -24.12
N THR A 190 -6.84 -10.79 -23.37
CA THR A 190 -7.67 -10.20 -22.31
C THR A 190 -8.52 -9.01 -22.76
N GLU A 191 -8.99 -8.96 -24.02
CA GLU A 191 -9.96 -7.98 -24.57
C GLU A 191 -9.45 -6.55 -24.82
N HIS A 192 -8.20 -6.21 -24.60
CA HIS A 192 -7.68 -4.87 -24.91
C HIS A 192 -6.81 -4.91 -26.17
N VAL A 193 -7.28 -4.21 -27.21
CA VAL A 193 -6.48 -3.95 -28.41
C VAL A 193 -5.63 -2.72 -28.16
N SER A 194 -4.31 -2.89 -28.07
CA SER A 194 -3.37 -1.78 -28.08
C SER A 194 -2.83 -1.59 -29.48
N THR A 195 -3.07 -0.41 -30.06
CA THR A 195 -2.51 -0.01 -31.36
C THR A 195 -1.32 0.92 -31.14
N PHE A 196 -0.23 0.70 -31.84
CA PHE A 196 0.92 1.60 -31.86
C PHE A 196 1.38 1.82 -33.30
N ASP A 197 1.79 3.05 -33.58
CA ASP A 197 2.34 3.42 -34.87
C ASP A 197 3.83 3.06 -34.90
N VAL A 198 4.25 2.22 -35.85
CA VAL A 198 5.67 1.95 -36.10
C VAL A 198 6.08 2.71 -37.36
N TYR A 199 7.05 3.58 -37.21
CA TYR A 199 7.67 4.29 -38.34
C TYR A 199 8.88 3.46 -38.79
N PRO A 200 8.84 2.83 -39.98
CA PRO A 200 10.04 2.20 -40.51
C PRO A 200 11.05 3.31 -40.87
N TYR A 201 12.28 3.15 -40.41
CA TYR A 201 13.41 3.99 -40.78
C TYR A 201 13.78 3.81 -42.23
#